data_d2c4d161e3739b92e0fed44765544c74
#
_entry.id   d2c4d161e3739b92e0fed44765544c74
#
_cell.length_a   1.000
_cell.length_b   1.000
_cell.length_c   1.000
_cell.angle_alpha   90.00
_cell.angle_beta   90.00
_cell.angle_gamma   90.00
#
_symmetry.space_group_name_H-M   'P 1'
#
loop_
_entity.id
_entity.type
_entity.pdbx_description
1 polymer ?
#
loop_
_entity_poly.entity_id
_entity_poly.type
_entity_poly.pdbx_seq_one_letter_code
_entity_poly.pdbx_strand_id
1 'polypeptide(L)'
;RYVFEKILIILEETMKKTKIICTMGPNTNDRNLIKDLALAGMDIARFNFSHGDHEEQAGRFALIKSVREELNIPIATLLDTKGPEIRTGAVKDDKKVTLVEGQKYTLTTRQVPADDKINMVTYAGLPEDVTTGNIILIDDGLIELKVDKVEGTEIECTVINGGDLGSKKGVNVPNVSIRLPGITETVSYTHLRAH
;
A
#
# COMPACT_ATOMS: atom_id res chain seq x y z
N ARG A 1 27.82 -0.71 42.93
CA ARG A 1 26.48 -0.09 42.84
C ARG A 1 26.57 1.25 42.09
N TYR A 2 27.41 2.17 42.55
CA TYR A 2 27.62 3.52 41.94
C TYR A 2 28.10 3.49 40.48
N VAL A 3 28.96 2.55 40.12
CA VAL A 3 29.44 2.38 38.73
C VAL A 3 28.34 1.85 37.83
N PHE A 4 27.49 0.93 38.31
CA PHE A 4 26.36 0.40 37.57
C PHE A 4 25.29 1.46 37.32
N GLU A 5 24.99 2.30 38.29
CA GLU A 5 24.04 3.41 38.14
C GLU A 5 24.55 4.47 37.15
N LYS A 6 25.85 4.80 37.13
CA LYS A 6 26.46 5.70 36.14
C LYS A 6 26.44 5.10 34.72
N ILE A 7 26.69 3.81 34.58
CA ILE A 7 26.64 3.12 33.29
C ILE A 7 25.19 3.10 32.79
N LEU A 8 24.19 2.88 33.65
CA LEU A 8 22.79 2.90 33.30
C LEU A 8 22.34 4.30 32.83
N ILE A 9 22.74 5.37 33.53
CA ILE A 9 22.45 6.75 33.17
C ILE A 9 23.09 7.11 31.82
N ILE A 10 24.35 6.73 31.57
CA ILE A 10 25.03 6.96 30.27
C ILE A 10 24.33 6.18 29.14
N LEU A 11 23.89 4.96 29.42
CA LEU A 11 23.08 4.16 28.43
C LEU A 11 21.71 4.77 28.17
N GLU A 12 21.03 5.32 29.17
CA GLU A 12 19.74 6.01 28.98
C GLU A 12 19.90 7.33 28.24
N GLU A 13 20.96 8.09 28.46
CA GLU A 13 21.24 9.36 27.75
C GLU A 13 21.68 9.14 26.28
N THR A 14 22.31 8.01 26.00
CA THR A 14 22.78 7.67 24.63
C THR A 14 21.75 6.89 23.82
N MET A 15 20.73 6.32 24.46
CA MET A 15 19.69 5.58 23.75
C MET A 15 18.72 6.53 23.04
N LYS A 16 18.74 6.45 21.71
CA LYS A 16 17.81 7.14 20.84
C LYS A 16 16.37 6.74 21.17
N LYS A 17 15.52 7.69 21.60
CA LYS A 17 14.12 7.44 21.96
C LYS A 17 13.24 7.25 20.72
N THR A 18 13.56 7.96 19.63
CA THR A 18 12.84 7.84 18.36
C THR A 18 13.38 6.68 17.55
N LYS A 19 12.51 5.82 17.04
CA LYS A 19 12.86 4.72 16.13
C LYS A 19 12.73 5.17 14.68
N ILE A 20 13.73 4.87 13.87
CA ILE A 20 13.74 5.19 12.44
C ILE A 20 13.37 3.94 11.65
N ILE A 21 12.28 4.04 10.89
CA ILE A 21 11.81 3.00 9.99
C ILE A 21 12.17 3.40 8.57
N CYS A 22 12.97 2.58 7.87
CA CYS A 22 13.31 2.78 6.47
C CYS A 22 12.58 1.74 5.62
N THR A 23 11.87 2.19 4.58
CA THR A 23 11.22 1.28 3.63
C THR A 23 12.24 0.80 2.61
N MET A 24 12.36 -0.52 2.49
CA MET A 24 13.20 -1.17 1.50
C MET A 24 12.50 -1.18 0.14
N GLY A 25 13.22 -0.78 -0.90
CA GLY A 25 12.69 -0.68 -2.26
C GLY A 25 13.82 -0.83 -3.30
N PRO A 26 13.53 -0.61 -4.58
CA PRO A 26 14.55 -0.75 -5.65
C PRO A 26 15.82 0.05 -5.42
N ASN A 27 15.70 1.23 -4.82
CA ASN A 27 16.85 2.11 -4.54
C ASN A 27 17.70 1.64 -3.36
N THR A 28 17.23 0.67 -2.56
CA THR A 28 17.94 0.14 -1.40
C THR A 28 18.45 -1.29 -1.62
N ASN A 29 18.71 -1.68 -2.87
CA ASN A 29 19.29 -2.99 -3.21
C ASN A 29 20.84 -2.99 -3.10
N ASP A 30 21.45 -1.85 -2.83
CA ASP A 30 22.90 -1.71 -2.63
C ASP A 30 23.26 -2.03 -1.18
N ARG A 31 24.20 -2.97 -0.99
CA ARG A 31 24.68 -3.40 0.32
C ARG A 31 25.36 -2.28 1.09
N ASN A 32 26.14 -1.41 0.41
CA ASN A 32 26.86 -0.32 1.07
C ASN A 32 25.87 0.73 1.57
N LEU A 33 24.85 1.06 0.78
CA LEU A 33 23.78 1.95 1.20
C LEU A 33 23.04 1.41 2.44
N ILE A 34 22.78 0.10 2.49
CA ILE A 34 22.16 -0.51 3.69
C ILE A 34 23.06 -0.38 4.91
N LYS A 35 24.39 -0.57 4.75
CA LYS A 35 25.33 -0.36 5.85
C LYS A 35 25.32 1.09 6.33
N ASP A 36 25.34 2.05 5.42
CA ASP A 36 25.31 3.47 5.75
C ASP A 36 24.02 3.84 6.49
N LEU A 37 22.87 3.33 6.05
CA LEU A 37 21.59 3.50 6.73
C LEU A 37 21.60 2.89 8.14
N ALA A 38 22.17 1.69 8.30
CA ALA A 38 22.31 1.03 9.59
C ALA A 38 23.18 1.85 10.56
N LEU A 39 24.34 2.32 10.09
CA LEU A 39 25.26 3.15 10.87
C LEU A 39 24.72 4.55 11.17
N ALA A 40 23.89 5.10 10.26
CA ALA A 40 23.17 6.36 10.46
C ALA A 40 22.00 6.25 11.45
N GLY A 41 21.67 5.03 11.90
CA GLY A 41 20.70 4.79 12.96
C GLY A 41 19.35 4.25 12.49
N MET A 42 19.28 3.51 11.39
CA MET A 42 18.10 2.74 11.03
C MET A 42 17.84 1.66 12.09
N ASP A 43 16.65 1.68 12.68
CA ASP A 43 16.21 0.67 13.66
C ASP A 43 15.40 -0.45 13.03
N ILE A 44 14.62 -0.13 12.01
CA ILE A 44 13.66 -1.05 11.40
C ILE A 44 13.74 -0.95 9.88
N ALA A 45 13.93 -2.08 9.23
CA ALA A 45 13.78 -2.24 7.78
C ALA A 45 12.35 -2.71 7.45
N ARG A 46 11.55 -1.87 6.78
CA ARG A 46 10.17 -2.18 6.39
C ARG A 46 10.12 -2.69 4.96
N PHE A 47 9.48 -3.84 4.77
CA PHE A 47 9.23 -4.49 3.49
C PHE A 47 7.75 -4.35 3.13
N ASN A 48 7.45 -3.52 2.12
CA ASN A 48 6.09 -3.31 1.65
C ASN A 48 5.72 -4.37 0.60
N PHE A 49 4.90 -5.34 1.00
CA PHE A 49 4.44 -6.43 0.14
C PHE A 49 3.32 -6.04 -0.84
N SER A 50 2.90 -4.76 -0.84
CA SER A 50 2.04 -4.24 -1.91
C SER A 50 2.80 -4.04 -3.23
N HIS A 51 4.14 -4.09 -3.21
CA HIS A 51 5.02 -3.89 -4.37
C HIS A 51 6.06 -4.98 -4.47
N GLY A 52 6.44 -5.30 -5.71
CA GLY A 52 7.40 -6.36 -6.00
C GLY A 52 6.81 -7.77 -5.82
N ASP A 53 7.60 -8.76 -6.14
CA ASP A 53 7.26 -10.17 -5.93
C ASP A 53 7.98 -10.76 -4.70
N HIS A 54 7.67 -12.02 -4.41
CA HIS A 54 8.24 -12.72 -3.26
C HIS A 54 9.75 -12.93 -3.36
N GLU A 55 10.28 -13.10 -4.57
CA GLU A 55 11.72 -13.33 -4.81
C GLU A 55 12.51 -12.05 -4.55
N GLU A 56 12.03 -10.91 -5.06
CA GLU A 56 12.60 -9.59 -4.79
C GLU A 56 12.61 -9.27 -3.29
N GLN A 57 11.52 -9.51 -2.59
CA GLN A 57 11.42 -9.25 -1.16
C GLN A 57 12.36 -10.18 -0.36
N ALA A 58 12.46 -11.46 -0.74
CA ALA A 58 13.39 -12.39 -0.13
C ALA A 58 14.85 -11.98 -0.33
N GLY A 59 15.22 -11.48 -1.52
CA GLY A 59 16.54 -10.95 -1.79
C GLY A 59 16.90 -9.75 -0.91
N ARG A 60 16.01 -8.78 -0.78
CA ARG A 60 16.17 -7.61 0.10
C ARG A 60 16.27 -8.02 1.56
N PHE A 61 15.46 -8.98 2.00
CA PHE A 61 15.51 -9.51 3.36
C PHE A 61 16.86 -10.17 3.67
N ALA A 62 17.37 -11.01 2.77
CA ALA A 62 18.67 -11.65 2.91
C ALA A 62 19.80 -10.61 3.00
N LEU A 63 19.71 -9.51 2.23
CA LEU A 63 20.67 -8.42 2.27
C LEU A 63 20.69 -7.74 3.65
N ILE A 64 19.53 -7.37 4.19
CA ILE A 64 19.42 -6.78 5.55
C ILE A 64 19.98 -7.75 6.60
N LYS A 65 19.62 -9.03 6.52
CA LYS A 65 20.12 -10.05 7.44
C LYS A 65 21.65 -10.13 7.43
N SER A 66 22.26 -10.15 6.25
CA SER A 66 23.70 -10.22 6.10
C SER A 66 24.43 -8.98 6.63
N VAL A 67 23.86 -7.77 6.45
CA VAL A 67 24.42 -6.52 6.98
C VAL A 67 24.30 -6.45 8.51
N ARG A 68 23.15 -6.86 9.04
CA ARG A 68 22.90 -6.94 10.47
C ARG A 68 23.90 -7.86 11.17
N GLU A 69 24.16 -9.02 10.59
CA GLU A 69 25.13 -9.99 11.11
C GLU A 69 26.58 -9.43 11.06
N GLU A 70 26.95 -8.80 9.94
CA GLU A 70 28.30 -8.21 9.77
C GLU A 70 28.58 -7.08 10.75
N LEU A 71 27.60 -6.17 10.93
CA LEU A 71 27.76 -4.99 11.82
C LEU A 71 27.47 -5.30 13.28
N ASN A 72 26.89 -6.47 13.58
CA ASN A 72 26.40 -6.84 14.91
C ASN A 72 25.46 -5.78 15.51
N ILE A 73 24.60 -5.17 14.68
CA ILE A 73 23.62 -4.16 15.07
C ILE A 73 22.21 -4.78 15.04
N PRO A 74 21.40 -4.61 16.09
CA PRO A 74 20.03 -5.11 16.11
C PRO A 74 19.12 -4.26 15.21
N ILE A 75 18.89 -4.69 13.97
CA ILE A 75 17.91 -4.10 13.05
C ILE A 75 16.71 -5.01 13.00
N ALA A 76 15.54 -4.50 13.38
CA ALA A 76 14.29 -5.23 13.24
C ALA A 76 13.84 -5.26 11.77
N THR A 77 13.11 -6.31 11.40
CA THR A 77 12.46 -6.40 10.09
C THR A 77 10.95 -6.33 10.26
N LEU A 78 10.31 -5.43 9.51
CA LEU A 78 8.87 -5.22 9.52
C LEU A 78 8.30 -5.64 8.17
N LEU A 79 7.45 -6.66 8.19
CA LEU A 79 6.69 -7.10 7.03
C LEU A 79 5.36 -6.36 7.02
N ASP A 80 5.18 -5.46 6.05
CA ASP A 80 3.93 -4.75 5.83
C ASP A 80 3.13 -5.50 4.77
N THR A 81 2.12 -6.22 5.22
CA THR A 81 1.31 -7.10 4.36
C THR A 81 0.36 -6.28 3.50
N LYS A 82 0.19 -6.72 2.26
CA LYS A 82 -0.88 -6.23 1.41
C LYS A 82 -2.23 -6.64 2.01
N GLY A 83 -2.99 -5.65 2.51
CA GLY A 83 -4.37 -5.87 2.94
C GLY A 83 -5.32 -6.09 1.76
N PRO A 84 -6.59 -6.45 2.02
CA PRO A 84 -7.62 -6.44 1.00
C PRO A 84 -7.80 -5.01 0.48
N GLU A 85 -7.64 -4.82 -0.82
CA GLU A 85 -7.75 -3.51 -1.46
C GLU A 85 -8.60 -3.59 -2.73
N ILE A 86 -9.32 -2.53 -3.00
CA ILE A 86 -10.00 -2.32 -4.27
C ILE A 86 -9.13 -1.37 -5.10
N ARG A 87 -8.86 -1.73 -6.34
CA ARG A 87 -8.11 -0.90 -7.27
C ARG A 87 -8.87 -0.72 -8.59
N THR A 88 -8.60 0.39 -9.26
CA THR A 88 -9.00 0.58 -10.66
C THR A 88 -8.16 -0.29 -11.60
N GLY A 89 -8.62 -0.44 -12.82
CA GLY A 89 -7.88 -1.11 -13.89
C GLY A 89 -6.71 -0.30 -14.45
N ALA A 90 -6.05 -0.89 -15.44
CA ALA A 90 -5.03 -0.20 -16.21
C ALA A 90 -5.66 0.76 -17.22
N VAL A 91 -5.13 1.95 -17.31
CA VAL A 91 -5.52 2.92 -18.36
C VAL A 91 -4.85 2.52 -19.67
N LYS A 92 -5.55 2.70 -20.76
CA LYS A 92 -5.04 2.41 -22.11
C LYS A 92 -3.71 3.15 -22.37
N ASP A 93 -2.72 2.45 -22.86
CA ASP A 93 -1.38 2.98 -23.15
C ASP A 93 -0.66 3.61 -21.94
N ASP A 94 -1.11 3.28 -20.72
CA ASP A 94 -0.63 3.82 -19.44
C ASP A 94 -0.63 5.37 -19.38
N LYS A 95 -1.48 6.00 -20.21
CA LYS A 95 -1.68 7.45 -20.21
C LYS A 95 -2.72 7.83 -19.16
N LYS A 96 -2.49 8.94 -18.48
CA LYS A 96 -3.50 9.46 -17.56
C LYS A 96 -4.75 9.90 -18.31
N VAL A 97 -5.91 9.70 -17.70
CA VAL A 97 -7.20 10.15 -18.19
C VAL A 97 -7.69 11.26 -17.27
N THR A 98 -7.99 12.43 -17.83
CA THR A 98 -8.53 13.54 -17.04
C THR A 98 -10.04 13.41 -16.93
N LEU A 99 -10.53 13.32 -15.68
CA LEU A 99 -11.96 13.36 -15.35
C LEU A 99 -12.35 14.77 -14.95
N VAL A 100 -13.51 15.24 -15.41
CA VAL A 100 -14.00 16.60 -15.18
C VAL A 100 -15.24 16.55 -14.27
N GLU A 101 -15.36 17.52 -13.37
CA GLU A 101 -16.53 17.68 -12.49
C GLU A 101 -17.84 17.72 -13.30
N GLY A 102 -18.85 16.99 -12.81
CA GLY A 102 -20.16 16.83 -13.48
C GLY A 102 -20.18 15.76 -14.59
N GLN A 103 -19.05 15.23 -15.00
CA GLN A 103 -18.95 14.17 -16.00
C GLN A 103 -19.59 12.88 -15.49
N LYS A 104 -20.23 12.11 -16.38
CA LYS A 104 -20.65 10.73 -16.10
C LYS A 104 -19.47 9.79 -16.26
N TYR A 105 -19.31 8.89 -15.32
CA TYR A 105 -18.24 7.91 -15.31
C TYR A 105 -18.75 6.56 -14.77
N THR A 106 -18.40 5.47 -15.44
CA THR A 106 -18.86 4.14 -15.06
C THR A 106 -17.73 3.33 -14.45
N LEU A 107 -17.96 2.77 -13.27
CA LEU A 107 -17.12 1.70 -12.74
C LEU A 107 -17.77 0.35 -13.03
N THR A 108 -16.96 -0.63 -13.43
CA THR A 108 -17.44 -1.96 -13.80
C THR A 108 -16.58 -3.07 -13.23
N THR A 109 -17.17 -4.22 -12.97
CA THR A 109 -16.42 -5.43 -12.60
C THR A 109 -15.97 -6.25 -13.81
N ARG A 110 -16.35 -5.83 -15.03
CA ARG A 110 -15.88 -6.45 -16.26
C ARG A 110 -14.44 -6.06 -16.56
N GLN A 111 -13.68 -6.96 -17.18
CA GLN A 111 -12.33 -6.69 -17.64
C GLN A 111 -12.36 -5.79 -18.88
N VAL A 112 -12.20 -4.49 -18.67
CA VAL A 112 -12.15 -3.48 -19.74
C VAL A 112 -10.95 -2.55 -19.52
N PRO A 113 -10.30 -2.08 -20.58
CA PRO A 113 -9.31 -1.00 -20.46
C PRO A 113 -10.01 0.29 -20.02
N ALA A 114 -9.36 1.03 -19.13
CA ALA A 114 -9.90 2.29 -18.67
C ALA A 114 -9.75 3.40 -19.71
N ASP A 115 -10.78 4.21 -19.82
CA ASP A 115 -10.79 5.44 -20.64
C ASP A 115 -11.49 6.59 -19.89
N ASP A 116 -11.91 7.63 -20.60
CA ASP A 116 -12.60 8.81 -20.05
C ASP A 116 -14.08 8.55 -19.67
N LYS A 117 -14.61 7.34 -19.87
CA LYS A 117 -16.01 7.00 -19.62
C LYS A 117 -16.19 5.83 -18.68
N ILE A 118 -15.25 4.88 -18.69
CA ILE A 118 -15.38 3.61 -17.96
C ILE A 118 -14.03 3.15 -17.41
N ASN A 119 -14.08 2.50 -16.25
CA ASN A 119 -12.91 1.81 -15.68
C ASN A 119 -13.38 0.57 -14.94
N MET A 120 -12.57 -0.48 -14.99
CA MET A 120 -12.82 -1.65 -14.18
C MET A 120 -12.40 -1.43 -12.72
N VAL A 121 -12.99 -2.19 -11.82
CA VAL A 121 -12.57 -2.33 -10.43
C VAL A 121 -12.26 -3.78 -10.11
N THR A 122 -11.23 -4.00 -9.28
CA THR A 122 -10.73 -5.35 -8.97
C THR A 122 -11.66 -6.16 -8.06
N TYR A 123 -12.58 -5.52 -7.37
CA TYR A 123 -13.52 -6.17 -6.45
C TYR A 123 -14.86 -6.42 -7.12
N ALA A 124 -15.14 -7.69 -7.42
CA ALA A 124 -16.35 -8.11 -8.13
C ALA A 124 -17.65 -7.87 -7.33
N GLY A 125 -17.59 -7.83 -6.00
CA GLY A 125 -18.75 -7.59 -5.14
C GLY A 125 -19.10 -6.10 -4.95
N LEU A 126 -18.32 -5.17 -5.51
CA LEU A 126 -18.57 -3.74 -5.31
C LEU A 126 -19.98 -3.29 -5.71
N PRO A 127 -20.57 -3.73 -6.84
CA PRO A 127 -21.96 -3.36 -7.20
C PRO A 127 -23.01 -3.81 -6.20
N GLU A 128 -22.75 -4.90 -5.46
CA GLU A 128 -23.67 -5.40 -4.43
C GLU A 128 -23.54 -4.65 -3.10
N ASP A 129 -22.39 -4.02 -2.86
CA ASP A 129 -22.07 -3.32 -1.62
C ASP A 129 -22.45 -1.84 -1.66
N VAL A 130 -22.51 -1.23 -2.87
CA VAL A 130 -22.84 0.19 -3.02
C VAL A 130 -24.27 0.44 -3.45
N THR A 131 -24.78 1.59 -3.09
CA THR A 131 -26.13 2.05 -3.47
C THR A 131 -26.09 3.48 -3.98
N THR A 132 -27.17 3.91 -4.66
CA THR A 132 -27.33 5.29 -5.11
C THR A 132 -27.07 6.28 -3.96
N GLY A 133 -26.26 7.28 -4.23
CA GLY A 133 -25.87 8.32 -3.27
C GLY A 133 -24.58 8.03 -2.51
N ASN A 134 -24.04 6.82 -2.55
CA ASN A 134 -22.74 6.53 -1.95
C ASN A 134 -21.62 7.30 -2.67
N ILE A 135 -20.57 7.59 -1.92
CA ILE A 135 -19.35 8.23 -2.43
C ILE A 135 -18.29 7.16 -2.66
N ILE A 136 -17.61 7.24 -3.79
CA ILE A 136 -16.45 6.43 -4.12
C ILE A 136 -15.26 7.36 -4.31
N LEU A 137 -14.21 7.12 -3.55
CA LEU A 137 -12.95 7.88 -3.60
C LEU A 137 -11.91 7.08 -4.38
N ILE A 138 -11.20 7.72 -5.30
CA ILE A 138 -10.11 7.13 -6.07
C ILE A 138 -8.83 7.94 -5.86
N ASP A 139 -7.67 7.25 -5.86
CA ASP A 139 -6.34 7.83 -5.69
C ASP A 139 -6.23 8.66 -4.40
N ASP A 140 -6.46 8.00 -3.26
CA ASP A 140 -6.42 8.61 -1.92
C ASP A 140 -7.37 9.81 -1.73
N GLY A 141 -8.47 9.82 -2.49
CA GLY A 141 -9.49 10.87 -2.42
C GLY A 141 -9.24 12.06 -3.34
N LEU A 142 -8.24 11.99 -4.23
CA LEU A 142 -8.02 13.02 -5.24
C LEU A 142 -9.17 13.11 -6.24
N ILE A 143 -9.83 11.98 -6.53
CA ILE A 143 -11.01 11.91 -7.38
C ILE A 143 -12.18 11.41 -6.54
N GLU A 144 -13.30 12.11 -6.62
CA GLU A 144 -14.54 11.77 -5.91
C GLU A 144 -15.67 11.52 -6.90
N LEU A 145 -16.30 10.36 -6.77
CA LEU A 145 -17.45 9.96 -7.57
C LEU A 145 -18.67 9.76 -6.66
N LYS A 146 -19.84 10.18 -7.12
CA LYS A 146 -21.12 9.88 -6.48
C LYS A 146 -21.88 8.85 -7.31
N VAL A 147 -22.31 7.79 -6.67
CA VAL A 147 -23.12 6.74 -7.31
C VAL A 147 -24.49 7.28 -7.66
N ASP A 148 -24.87 7.22 -8.94
CA ASP A 148 -26.18 7.59 -9.43
C ASP A 148 -27.09 6.35 -9.55
N LYS A 149 -26.57 5.25 -10.10
CA LYS A 149 -27.28 4.02 -10.33
C LYS A 149 -26.35 2.82 -10.30
N VAL A 150 -26.87 1.68 -9.87
CA VAL A 150 -26.17 0.39 -9.94
C VAL A 150 -27.02 -0.56 -10.77
N GLU A 151 -26.44 -1.19 -11.80
CA GLU A 151 -27.14 -2.14 -12.68
C GLU A 151 -26.21 -3.30 -13.08
N GLY A 152 -26.48 -4.47 -12.54
CA GLY A 152 -25.64 -5.65 -12.77
C GLY A 152 -24.19 -5.43 -12.33
N THR A 153 -23.26 -5.39 -13.29
CA THR A 153 -21.83 -5.17 -13.05
C THR A 153 -21.40 -3.71 -13.13
N GLU A 154 -22.35 -2.81 -13.48
CA GLU A 154 -22.07 -1.39 -13.76
C GLU A 154 -22.49 -0.52 -12.58
N ILE A 155 -21.64 0.40 -12.22
CA ILE A 155 -21.89 1.46 -11.23
C ILE A 155 -21.76 2.79 -11.97
N GLU A 156 -22.89 3.37 -12.34
CA GLU A 156 -22.93 4.69 -12.96
C GLU A 156 -22.73 5.77 -11.91
N CYS A 157 -21.80 6.66 -12.16
CA CYS A 157 -21.42 7.72 -11.24
C CYS A 157 -21.38 9.09 -11.92
N THR A 158 -21.51 10.13 -11.11
CA THR A 158 -21.17 11.50 -11.48
C THR A 158 -19.89 11.89 -10.77
N VAL A 159 -18.94 12.47 -11.50
CA VAL A 159 -17.69 13.01 -10.94
C VAL A 159 -18.02 14.25 -10.11
N ILE A 160 -17.71 14.21 -8.82
CA ILE A 160 -17.89 15.35 -7.89
C ILE A 160 -16.59 16.17 -7.83
N ASN A 161 -15.46 15.49 -7.70
CA ASN A 161 -14.15 16.11 -7.80
C ASN A 161 -13.35 15.39 -8.89
N GLY A 162 -12.92 16.13 -9.91
CA GLY A 162 -12.18 15.61 -11.05
C GLY A 162 -10.67 15.63 -10.83
N GLY A 163 -9.95 15.05 -11.76
CA GLY A 163 -8.49 14.99 -11.74
C GLY A 163 -7.91 14.00 -12.73
N ASP A 164 -6.59 13.86 -12.73
CA ASP A 164 -5.86 12.94 -13.60
C ASP A 164 -5.83 11.54 -13.02
N LEU A 165 -6.58 10.62 -13.60
CA LEU A 165 -6.64 9.21 -13.22
C LEU A 165 -5.55 8.40 -13.92
N GLY A 166 -4.65 7.81 -13.15
CA GLY A 166 -3.65 6.86 -13.61
C GLY A 166 -4.12 5.40 -13.46
N SER A 167 -3.26 4.46 -13.89
CA SER A 167 -3.49 3.02 -13.79
C SER A 167 -3.47 2.52 -12.34
N LYS A 168 -4.32 1.53 -12.03
CA LYS A 168 -4.29 0.73 -10.80
C LYS A 168 -4.37 1.55 -9.49
N LYS A 169 -5.17 2.61 -9.49
CA LYS A 169 -5.35 3.49 -8.33
C LYS A 169 -6.26 2.86 -7.27
N GLY A 170 -5.96 3.13 -6.01
CA GLY A 170 -6.78 2.69 -4.88
C GLY A 170 -8.19 3.24 -4.95
N VAL A 171 -9.16 2.43 -4.53
CA VAL A 171 -10.58 2.78 -4.47
C VAL A 171 -11.06 2.59 -3.03
N ASN A 172 -11.63 3.62 -2.44
CA ASN A 172 -12.22 3.60 -1.11
C ASN A 172 -13.70 4.00 -1.18
N VAL A 173 -14.53 3.36 -0.37
CA VAL A 173 -15.96 3.67 -0.28
C VAL A 173 -16.28 3.98 1.18
N PRO A 174 -16.20 5.25 1.59
CA PRO A 174 -16.44 5.63 2.97
C PRO A 174 -17.90 5.36 3.37
N ASN A 175 -18.09 4.99 4.63
CA ASN A 175 -19.40 4.71 5.24
C ASN A 175 -20.19 3.55 4.60
N VAL A 176 -19.53 2.67 3.83
CA VAL A 176 -20.11 1.44 3.27
C VAL A 176 -19.37 0.24 3.83
N SER A 177 -20.12 -0.76 4.28
CA SER A 177 -19.55 -2.04 4.71
C SER A 177 -19.18 -2.88 3.49
N ILE A 178 -17.90 -2.95 3.17
CA ILE A 178 -17.37 -3.74 2.07
C ILE A 178 -17.13 -5.17 2.52
N ARG A 179 -17.66 -6.15 1.80
CA ARG A 179 -17.56 -7.59 2.11
C ARG A 179 -16.29 -8.24 1.55
N LEU A 180 -15.19 -7.50 1.51
CA LEU A 180 -13.88 -8.07 1.14
C LEU A 180 -13.41 -9.04 2.22
N PRO A 181 -12.91 -10.23 1.86
CA PRO A 181 -12.34 -11.16 2.83
C PRO A 181 -11.09 -10.54 3.46
N GLY A 182 -11.06 -10.47 4.80
CA GLY A 182 -9.90 -9.93 5.54
C GLY A 182 -8.65 -10.80 5.42
N ILE A 183 -8.82 -12.09 5.10
CA ILE A 183 -7.74 -13.05 4.89
C ILE A 183 -7.67 -13.37 3.39
N THR A 184 -6.64 -12.86 2.72
CA THR A 184 -6.32 -13.17 1.33
C THR A 184 -5.28 -14.31 1.26
N GLU A 185 -5.04 -14.89 0.09
CA GLU A 185 -3.97 -15.85 -0.11
C GLU A 185 -2.60 -15.26 0.29
N THR A 186 -2.36 -14.00 -0.02
CA THR A 186 -1.14 -13.27 0.37
C THR A 186 -1.02 -13.16 1.88
N VAL A 187 -2.09 -12.83 2.59
CA VAL A 187 -2.11 -12.76 4.06
C VAL A 187 -1.85 -14.15 4.66
N SER A 188 -2.49 -15.20 4.12
CA SER A 188 -2.25 -16.57 4.56
C SER A 188 -0.79 -16.99 4.36
N TYR A 189 -0.19 -16.68 3.21
CA TYR A 189 1.20 -16.98 2.91
C TYR A 189 2.17 -16.25 3.85
N THR A 190 1.97 -14.97 4.09
CA THR A 190 2.85 -14.15 4.94
C THR A 190 2.76 -14.56 6.42
N HIS A 191 1.58 -14.89 6.94
CA HIS A 191 1.41 -15.34 8.31
C HIS A 191 1.98 -16.73 8.57
N LEU A 192 1.93 -17.64 7.59
CA LEU A 192 2.56 -18.96 7.69
C LEU A 192 4.09 -18.92 7.72
N ARG A 193 4.71 -17.82 7.27
CA ARG A 193 6.16 -17.64 7.24
C ARG A 193 6.72 -16.79 8.38
N ALA A 194 5.86 -16.18 9.19
CA ALA A 194 6.25 -15.34 10.31
C ALA A 194 6.59 -16.14 11.60
N HIS A 195 6.48 -17.47 11.55
CA HIS A 195 6.81 -18.38 12.65
C HIS A 195 8.13 -19.08 12.44
#